data_bc741579be9ce3fcce02dde1471a6a56
#
_entry.id   bc741579be9ce3fcce02dde1471a6a56
#
_cell.length_a   1.000
_cell.length_b   1.000
_cell.length_c   1.000
_cell.angle_alpha   90.00
_cell.angle_beta   90.00
_cell.angle_gamma   90.00
#
_symmetry.space_group_name_H-M   'P 1'
#
loop_
_entity.id
_entity.type
_entity.pdbx_description
1 polymer ?
#
loop_
_entity_poly.entity_id
_entity_poly.type
_entity_poly.pdbx_seq_one_letter_code
_entity_poly.pdbx_strand_id
1 'polypeptide(L)'
;MNEESSAFAQYPARAVVDLSAIADNLAVLKQSAPTAIQMAVVKADAYGHGILPVAMTALEAGASWLGVAQLGEALALRYALDEAGVAREKAPILTWIAPSGADWAQALEADLDLSVSWTWVLAQICAAARETGKKARIHVKIDTGMSRAGSTLADLPALASAVRMARNEGLVEVIGAWSHLSRADDPSDEGNASTASHVQFFEAGCAILAQAGIRPELRHLSATSGILWHPEAHYDMVRAGIGMYGLSPDPAVASASDLGLRPAMTLQAPLTSVKVIEEDTPASYGGTWRSPSRRWVGLVPLGYADGILRSGSNGAPVLVNTDREPTRTHIVGRVCMDQFIIDLGPASGEASLPTGRTENAPAQVGDGIILFGDPATGAPLADEWASQAGTINYEIVARLGERIPRLYIGTTRREENRS
;
A
#
# COMPACT_ATOMS: atom_id res chain seq x y z
N MET A 1 -24.19 4.69 22.46
CA MET A 1 -23.08 3.86 21.93
C MET A 1 -23.14 4.06 20.43
N ASN A 2 -22.16 4.78 19.88
CA ASN A 2 -22.12 5.07 18.45
C ASN A 2 -21.90 3.76 17.67
N GLU A 3 -22.38 3.67 16.42
CA GLU A 3 -22.23 2.49 15.54
C GLU A 3 -20.78 2.00 15.43
N GLU A 4 -19.80 2.92 15.45
CA GLU A 4 -18.37 2.61 15.53
C GLU A 4 -18.00 1.78 16.76
N SER A 5 -18.53 2.10 17.95
CA SER A 5 -18.28 1.33 19.18
C SER A 5 -18.85 -0.09 19.12
N SER A 6 -19.87 -0.33 18.28
CA SER A 6 -20.50 -1.62 18.09
C SER A 6 -19.67 -2.54 17.16
N ALA A 7 -19.09 -2.01 16.09
CA ALA A 7 -18.23 -2.79 15.18
C ALA A 7 -16.95 -3.27 15.89
N PHE A 8 -16.35 -2.42 16.74
CA PHE A 8 -15.16 -2.76 17.52
C PHE A 8 -15.39 -3.82 18.59
N ALA A 9 -16.64 -3.99 19.07
CA ALA A 9 -16.98 -5.05 20.02
C ALA A 9 -17.06 -6.45 19.37
N GLN A 10 -17.27 -6.52 18.04
CA GLN A 10 -17.40 -7.78 17.30
C GLN A 10 -16.07 -8.30 16.76
N TYR A 11 -15.14 -7.39 16.42
CA TYR A 11 -13.80 -7.72 15.90
C TYR A 11 -12.74 -7.25 16.90
N PRO A 12 -11.98 -8.16 17.52
CA PRO A 12 -11.03 -7.80 18.56
C PRO A 12 -9.80 -7.04 18.03
N ALA A 13 -9.40 -7.31 16.79
CA ALA A 13 -8.25 -6.66 16.17
C ALA A 13 -8.65 -5.38 15.45
N ARG A 14 -7.70 -4.47 15.27
CA ARG A 14 -7.87 -3.23 14.50
C ARG A 14 -6.56 -2.77 13.87
N ALA A 15 -6.66 -2.16 12.70
CA ALA A 15 -5.59 -1.39 12.08
C ALA A 15 -5.85 0.10 12.37
N VAL A 16 -5.02 0.71 13.19
CA VAL A 16 -5.06 2.15 13.44
C VAL A 16 -4.26 2.85 12.34
N VAL A 17 -4.90 3.72 11.57
CA VAL A 17 -4.30 4.45 10.45
C VAL A 17 -4.21 5.93 10.81
N ASP A 18 -2.98 6.43 10.91
CA ASP A 18 -2.70 7.84 11.17
C ASP A 18 -2.66 8.60 9.83
N LEU A 19 -3.73 9.33 9.54
CA LEU A 19 -3.85 10.13 8.32
C LEU A 19 -2.86 11.30 8.29
N SER A 20 -2.44 11.82 9.45
CA SER A 20 -1.40 12.85 9.49
C SER A 20 -0.06 12.33 9.01
N ALA A 21 0.26 11.04 9.28
CA ALA A 21 1.46 10.41 8.74
C ALA A 21 1.45 10.33 7.20
N ILE A 22 0.28 10.04 6.59
CA ILE A 22 0.12 10.05 5.13
C ILE A 22 0.46 11.44 4.56
N ALA A 23 -0.07 12.50 5.16
CA ALA A 23 0.18 13.87 4.72
C ALA A 23 1.66 14.27 4.89
N ASP A 24 2.26 13.96 6.04
CA ASP A 24 3.67 14.25 6.34
C ASP A 24 4.61 13.50 5.37
N ASN A 25 4.35 12.22 5.11
CA ASN A 25 5.13 11.40 4.17
C ASN A 25 5.03 11.94 2.73
N LEU A 26 3.85 12.40 2.28
CA LEU A 26 3.71 13.05 0.98
C LEU A 26 4.54 14.34 0.91
N ALA A 27 4.60 15.12 2.00
CA ALA A 27 5.42 16.32 2.05
C ALA A 27 6.92 15.99 1.95
N VAL A 28 7.40 14.92 2.61
CA VAL A 28 8.77 14.42 2.48
C VAL A 28 9.07 14.01 1.04
N LEU A 29 8.20 13.21 0.41
CA LEU A 29 8.37 12.79 -0.99
C LEU A 29 8.33 14.00 -1.96
N LYS A 30 7.53 15.03 -1.64
CA LYS A 30 7.52 16.28 -2.42
C LYS A 30 8.83 17.04 -2.35
N GLN A 31 9.51 17.02 -1.21
CA GLN A 31 10.84 17.65 -1.06
C GLN A 31 11.89 16.95 -1.94
N SER A 32 11.79 15.62 -2.12
CA SER A 32 12.69 14.86 -3.01
C SER A 32 12.44 15.15 -4.51
N ALA A 33 11.19 15.48 -4.90
CA ALA A 33 10.81 15.80 -6.28
C ALA A 33 10.06 17.14 -6.35
N PRO A 34 10.72 18.28 -6.05
CA PRO A 34 10.04 19.56 -5.81
C PRO A 34 9.35 20.15 -7.04
N THR A 35 9.81 19.85 -8.24
CA THR A 35 9.25 20.36 -9.51
C THR A 35 8.12 19.50 -10.07
N ALA A 36 8.12 18.19 -9.76
CA ALA A 36 7.12 17.25 -10.27
C ALA A 36 5.82 17.34 -9.46
N ILE A 37 4.67 17.22 -10.11
CA ILE A 37 3.40 17.02 -9.41
C ILE A 37 3.33 15.59 -8.84
N GLN A 38 2.49 15.37 -7.84
CA GLN A 38 2.37 14.05 -7.19
C GLN A 38 1.07 13.36 -7.57
N MET A 39 1.19 12.08 -7.94
CA MET A 39 0.08 11.13 -7.97
C MET A 39 0.15 10.26 -6.72
N ALA A 40 -0.90 10.24 -5.91
CA ALA A 40 -1.03 9.31 -4.80
C ALA A 40 -1.54 7.96 -5.31
N VAL A 41 -0.76 6.89 -5.09
CA VAL A 41 -1.12 5.54 -5.54
C VAL A 41 -1.87 4.84 -4.41
N VAL A 42 -3.19 4.71 -4.59
CA VAL A 42 -4.14 4.18 -3.60
C VAL A 42 -4.74 2.83 -3.98
N LYS A 43 -4.09 2.07 -4.86
CA LYS A 43 -4.50 0.70 -5.25
C LYS A 43 -4.51 -0.25 -4.07
N ALA A 44 -5.21 -1.39 -4.19
CA ALA A 44 -5.32 -2.43 -3.17
C ALA A 44 -5.80 -1.87 -1.83
N ASP A 45 -6.93 -1.15 -1.86
CA ASP A 45 -7.50 -0.48 -0.70
C ASP A 45 -6.47 0.45 0.00
N ALA A 46 -5.77 1.28 -0.81
CA ALA A 46 -4.68 2.13 -0.32
C ALA A 46 -3.62 1.31 0.44
N TYR A 47 -3.12 0.22 -0.17
CA TYR A 47 -2.19 -0.72 0.48
C TYR A 47 -2.74 -1.24 1.82
N GLY A 48 -4.04 -1.51 1.88
CA GLY A 48 -4.71 -2.01 3.08
C GLY A 48 -5.07 -0.94 4.12
N HIS A 49 -4.83 0.35 3.84
CA HIS A 49 -5.08 1.45 4.78
C HIS A 49 -6.49 2.05 4.69
N GLY A 50 -7.29 1.66 3.69
CA GLY A 50 -8.62 2.22 3.42
C GLY A 50 -8.59 3.32 2.36
N ILE A 51 -9.16 3.02 1.19
CA ILE A 51 -8.94 3.80 -0.03
C ILE A 51 -9.48 5.24 0.06
N LEU A 52 -10.71 5.43 0.56
CA LEU A 52 -11.34 6.75 0.56
C LEU A 52 -10.71 7.74 1.55
N PRO A 53 -10.49 7.42 2.84
CA PRO A 53 -9.85 8.33 3.78
C PRO A 53 -8.43 8.70 3.35
N VAL A 54 -7.65 7.73 2.83
CA VAL A 54 -6.29 8.00 2.34
C VAL A 54 -6.30 8.86 1.09
N ALA A 55 -7.21 8.60 0.13
CA ALA A 55 -7.32 9.42 -1.08
C ALA A 55 -7.69 10.87 -0.77
N MET A 56 -8.65 11.09 0.12
CA MET A 56 -9.03 12.44 0.56
C MET A 56 -7.87 13.16 1.24
N THR A 57 -7.21 12.49 2.17
CA THR A 57 -6.01 13.03 2.85
C THR A 57 -4.90 13.39 1.87
N ALA A 58 -4.63 12.51 0.88
CA ALA A 58 -3.61 12.75 -0.12
C ALA A 58 -3.93 13.98 -0.99
N LEU A 59 -5.18 14.14 -1.42
CA LEU A 59 -5.64 15.32 -2.17
C LEU A 59 -5.50 16.61 -1.35
N GLU A 60 -5.88 16.57 -0.08
CA GLU A 60 -5.72 17.70 0.84
C GLU A 60 -4.25 18.04 1.10
N ALA A 61 -3.37 17.02 1.12
CA ALA A 61 -1.92 17.19 1.24
C ALA A 61 -1.25 17.65 -0.06
N GLY A 62 -2.00 17.86 -1.15
CA GLY A 62 -1.52 18.43 -2.41
C GLY A 62 -1.21 17.43 -3.52
N ALA A 63 -1.60 16.17 -3.38
CA ALA A 63 -1.58 15.26 -4.52
C ALA A 63 -2.53 15.74 -5.62
N SER A 64 -2.08 15.75 -6.86
CA SER A 64 -2.84 16.26 -8.01
C SER A 64 -3.55 15.16 -8.80
N TRP A 65 -3.19 13.91 -8.59
CA TRP A 65 -3.77 12.71 -9.19
C TRP A 65 -3.90 11.60 -8.16
N LEU A 66 -4.86 10.72 -8.41
CA LEU A 66 -4.96 9.41 -7.75
C LEU A 66 -4.63 8.31 -8.75
N GLY A 67 -4.01 7.23 -8.29
CA GLY A 67 -3.65 6.10 -9.14
C GLY A 67 -4.09 4.77 -8.55
N VAL A 68 -4.83 3.97 -9.32
CA VAL A 68 -5.28 2.63 -8.94
C VAL A 68 -5.02 1.62 -10.05
N ALA A 69 -4.93 0.34 -9.69
CA ALA A 69 -4.54 -0.68 -10.66
C ALA A 69 -5.74 -1.18 -11.49
N GLN A 70 -6.84 -1.47 -10.85
CA GLN A 70 -8.00 -2.14 -11.43
C GLN A 70 -9.09 -1.13 -11.80
N LEU A 71 -9.80 -1.37 -12.92
CA LEU A 71 -10.93 -0.52 -13.32
C LEU A 71 -12.03 -0.50 -12.24
N GLY A 72 -12.32 -1.64 -11.61
CA GLY A 72 -13.31 -1.72 -10.53
C GLY A 72 -12.93 -0.86 -9.31
N GLU A 73 -11.64 -0.83 -8.92
CA GLU A 73 -11.16 0.07 -7.86
C GLU A 73 -11.34 1.54 -8.25
N ALA A 74 -11.04 1.89 -9.52
CA ALA A 74 -11.17 3.26 -10.01
C ALA A 74 -12.63 3.75 -9.99
N LEU A 75 -13.56 2.90 -10.42
CA LEU A 75 -14.98 3.19 -10.40
C LEU A 75 -15.52 3.33 -8.98
N ALA A 76 -15.19 2.39 -8.09
CA ALA A 76 -15.59 2.45 -6.68
C ALA A 76 -15.05 3.72 -6.00
N LEU A 77 -13.77 4.05 -6.21
CA LEU A 77 -13.17 5.27 -5.67
C LEU A 77 -13.83 6.52 -6.23
N ARG A 78 -14.12 6.57 -7.54
CA ARG A 78 -14.79 7.71 -8.17
C ARG A 78 -16.14 7.96 -7.53
N TYR A 79 -16.98 6.92 -7.41
CA TYR A 79 -18.30 7.05 -6.80
C TYR A 79 -18.24 7.48 -5.33
N ALA A 80 -17.31 6.93 -4.55
CA ALA A 80 -17.11 7.34 -3.17
C ALA A 80 -16.67 8.82 -3.04
N LEU A 81 -15.81 9.29 -3.94
CA LEU A 81 -15.40 10.71 -3.99
C LEU A 81 -16.54 11.62 -4.43
N ASP A 82 -17.37 11.21 -5.41
CA ASP A 82 -18.55 11.95 -5.84
C ASP A 82 -19.56 12.07 -4.69
N GLU A 83 -19.82 10.99 -3.92
CA GLU A 83 -20.65 11.01 -2.72
C GLU A 83 -20.08 11.92 -1.62
N ALA A 84 -18.76 11.97 -1.48
CA ALA A 84 -18.07 12.89 -0.57
C ALA A 84 -18.03 14.34 -1.08
N GLY A 85 -18.59 14.63 -2.26
CA GLY A 85 -18.66 15.99 -2.83
C GLY A 85 -17.34 16.50 -3.39
N VAL A 86 -16.38 15.61 -3.71
CA VAL A 86 -15.09 15.98 -4.31
C VAL A 86 -15.28 16.20 -5.82
N ALA A 87 -15.01 17.42 -6.29
CA ALA A 87 -15.10 17.73 -7.72
C ALA A 87 -14.11 16.88 -8.53
N ARG A 88 -14.58 16.30 -9.66
CA ARG A 88 -13.80 15.34 -10.47
C ARG A 88 -12.51 15.94 -11.01
N GLU A 89 -12.51 17.22 -11.36
CA GLU A 89 -11.36 17.96 -11.86
C GLU A 89 -10.25 18.10 -10.80
N LYS A 90 -10.62 18.03 -9.51
CA LYS A 90 -9.68 18.08 -8.39
C LYS A 90 -9.11 16.72 -8.02
N ALA A 91 -9.69 15.64 -8.55
CA ALA A 91 -9.32 14.27 -8.23
C ALA A 91 -9.31 13.39 -9.49
N PRO A 92 -8.48 13.71 -10.52
CA PRO A 92 -8.34 12.81 -11.67
C PRO A 92 -7.77 11.47 -11.20
N ILE A 93 -8.31 10.36 -11.74
CA ILE A 93 -7.95 9.00 -11.37
C ILE A 93 -7.40 8.27 -12.58
N LEU A 94 -6.14 7.83 -12.50
CA LEU A 94 -5.54 6.96 -13.51
C LEU A 94 -5.68 5.49 -13.12
N THR A 95 -6.20 4.67 -14.05
CA THR A 95 -6.19 3.20 -13.95
C THR A 95 -5.39 2.56 -15.08
N TRP A 96 -4.73 1.41 -14.82
CA TRP A 96 -3.75 0.88 -15.78
C TRP A 96 -3.85 -0.61 -16.10
N ILE A 97 -4.68 -1.41 -15.44
CA ILE A 97 -4.96 -2.78 -15.86
C ILE A 97 -6.20 -2.78 -16.72
N ALA A 98 -6.02 -3.15 -17.98
CA ALA A 98 -7.05 -3.15 -19.02
C ALA A 98 -7.42 -4.60 -19.40
N PRO A 99 -8.36 -5.25 -18.70
CA PRO A 99 -8.82 -6.58 -19.08
C PRO A 99 -9.63 -6.54 -20.38
N SER A 100 -9.60 -7.64 -21.14
CA SER A 100 -10.50 -7.79 -22.27
C SER A 100 -11.94 -7.78 -21.77
N GLY A 101 -12.82 -7.00 -22.44
CA GLY A 101 -14.23 -6.85 -22.06
C GLY A 101 -14.46 -5.90 -20.87
N ALA A 102 -13.48 -5.04 -20.56
CA ALA A 102 -13.70 -3.95 -19.61
C ALA A 102 -14.84 -3.02 -20.08
N ASP A 103 -15.62 -2.51 -19.14
CA ASP A 103 -16.67 -1.52 -19.42
C ASP A 103 -16.03 -0.12 -19.59
N TRP A 104 -15.54 0.12 -20.80
CA TRP A 104 -14.93 1.41 -21.15
C TRP A 104 -15.94 2.55 -21.19
N ALA A 105 -17.21 2.27 -21.50
CA ALA A 105 -18.26 3.29 -21.48
C ALA A 105 -18.45 3.83 -20.06
N GLN A 106 -18.56 2.95 -19.06
CA GLN A 106 -18.65 3.34 -17.67
C GLN A 106 -17.38 4.09 -17.19
N ALA A 107 -16.21 3.66 -17.65
CA ALA A 107 -14.96 4.37 -17.35
C ALA A 107 -14.95 5.81 -17.85
N LEU A 108 -15.44 6.04 -19.09
CA LEU A 108 -15.54 7.37 -19.68
C LEU A 108 -16.60 8.22 -18.97
N GLU A 109 -17.74 7.64 -18.61
CA GLU A 109 -18.78 8.33 -17.85
C GLU A 109 -18.32 8.75 -16.46
N ALA A 110 -17.41 7.96 -15.86
CA ALA A 110 -16.76 8.24 -14.59
C ALA A 110 -15.57 9.21 -14.72
N ASP A 111 -15.27 9.75 -15.91
CA ASP A 111 -14.16 10.66 -16.21
C ASP A 111 -12.81 10.12 -15.73
N LEU A 112 -12.55 8.81 -15.95
CA LEU A 112 -11.28 8.18 -15.60
C LEU A 112 -10.20 8.44 -16.66
N ASP A 113 -8.96 8.61 -16.22
CA ASP A 113 -7.78 8.54 -17.07
C ASP A 113 -7.41 7.08 -17.31
N LEU A 114 -7.17 6.70 -18.57
CA LEU A 114 -6.99 5.32 -18.97
C LEU A 114 -5.58 5.07 -19.50
N SER A 115 -4.91 4.06 -18.98
CA SER A 115 -3.62 3.64 -19.52
C SER A 115 -3.77 2.81 -20.79
N VAL A 116 -3.06 3.20 -21.84
CA VAL A 116 -3.09 2.53 -23.14
C VAL A 116 -1.71 1.96 -23.46
N SER A 117 -1.63 0.63 -23.55
CA SER A 117 -0.41 -0.12 -23.87
C SER A 117 -0.42 -0.72 -25.27
N TRP A 118 -1.60 -0.95 -25.86
CA TRP A 118 -1.78 -1.71 -27.09
C TRP A 118 -2.87 -1.12 -27.98
N THR A 119 -2.75 -1.32 -29.28
CA THR A 119 -3.72 -0.83 -30.27
C THR A 119 -5.13 -1.39 -30.06
N TRP A 120 -5.26 -2.64 -29.61
CA TRP A 120 -6.57 -3.26 -29.37
C TRP A 120 -7.29 -2.61 -28.17
N VAL A 121 -6.57 -2.22 -27.11
CA VAL A 121 -7.16 -1.46 -25.99
C VAL A 121 -7.66 -0.11 -26.49
N LEU A 122 -6.83 0.60 -27.25
CA LEU A 122 -7.23 1.87 -27.85
C LEU A 122 -8.48 1.73 -28.71
N ALA A 123 -8.56 0.67 -29.51
CA ALA A 123 -9.72 0.44 -30.38
C ALA A 123 -11.03 0.27 -29.55
N GLN A 124 -10.98 -0.46 -28.43
CA GLN A 124 -12.11 -0.61 -27.52
C GLN A 124 -12.51 0.71 -26.86
N ILE A 125 -11.53 1.47 -26.38
CA ILE A 125 -11.76 2.81 -25.80
C ILE A 125 -12.38 3.75 -26.86
N CYS A 126 -11.89 3.74 -28.08
CA CYS A 126 -12.47 4.55 -29.16
C CYS A 126 -13.91 4.14 -29.51
N ALA A 127 -14.23 2.85 -29.45
CA ALA A 127 -15.61 2.36 -29.61
C ALA A 127 -16.53 2.94 -28.52
N ALA A 128 -16.10 2.86 -27.27
CA ALA A 128 -16.83 3.43 -26.14
C ALA A 128 -16.97 4.97 -26.25
N ALA A 129 -15.91 5.65 -26.72
CA ALA A 129 -15.95 7.10 -26.94
C ALA A 129 -17.00 7.49 -28.00
N ARG A 130 -17.14 6.70 -29.07
CA ARG A 130 -18.20 6.93 -30.08
C ARG A 130 -19.59 6.64 -29.53
N GLU A 131 -19.73 5.61 -28.71
CA GLU A 131 -21.00 5.21 -28.08
C GLU A 131 -21.50 6.27 -27.10
N THR A 132 -20.63 6.73 -26.20
CA THR A 132 -20.97 7.68 -25.13
C THR A 132 -20.93 9.14 -25.57
N GLY A 133 -20.29 9.44 -26.69
CA GLY A 133 -20.00 10.82 -27.13
C GLY A 133 -18.96 11.53 -26.26
N LYS A 134 -18.32 10.82 -25.33
CA LYS A 134 -17.28 11.37 -24.44
C LYS A 134 -15.89 11.11 -25.00
N LYS A 135 -15.02 12.12 -24.88
CA LYS A 135 -13.61 11.99 -25.22
C LYS A 135 -12.86 11.28 -24.12
N ALA A 136 -12.13 10.20 -24.46
CA ALA A 136 -11.31 9.46 -23.50
C ALA A 136 -10.01 10.21 -23.18
N ARG A 137 -9.71 10.36 -21.91
CA ARG A 137 -8.42 10.85 -21.39
C ARG A 137 -7.46 9.67 -21.27
N ILE A 138 -6.33 9.71 -21.98
CA ILE A 138 -5.42 8.56 -22.04
C ILE A 138 -3.99 8.90 -21.63
N HIS A 139 -3.32 7.92 -20.99
CA HIS A 139 -1.87 7.92 -20.78
C HIS A 139 -1.26 6.75 -21.57
N VAL A 140 -0.37 7.08 -22.51
CA VAL A 140 0.33 6.05 -23.31
C VAL A 140 1.40 5.40 -22.46
N LYS A 141 1.32 4.08 -22.29
CA LYS A 141 2.32 3.32 -21.54
C LYS A 141 3.36 2.72 -22.46
N ILE A 142 4.64 2.99 -22.15
CA ILE A 142 5.81 2.51 -22.87
C ILE A 142 6.47 1.41 -22.03
N ASP A 143 6.80 0.26 -22.62
CA ASP A 143 7.66 -0.72 -21.95
C ASP A 143 9.12 -0.33 -22.17
N THR A 144 9.78 -0.01 -21.09
CA THR A 144 11.17 0.43 -21.07
C THR A 144 12.15 -0.64 -20.57
N GLY A 145 11.66 -1.90 -20.45
CA GLY A 145 12.49 -3.02 -20.04
C GLY A 145 11.99 -3.80 -18.82
N MET A 146 10.85 -3.42 -18.23
CA MET A 146 10.23 -4.20 -17.15
C MET A 146 9.52 -5.45 -17.70
N SER A 147 9.12 -5.45 -18.97
CA SER A 147 8.49 -6.58 -19.68
C SER A 147 7.19 -7.06 -19.02
N ARG A 148 6.45 -6.15 -18.35
CA ARG A 148 5.19 -6.46 -17.67
C ARG A 148 3.97 -5.94 -18.44
N ALA A 149 4.02 -4.69 -18.89
CA ALA A 149 2.99 -4.03 -19.68
C ALA A 149 3.55 -2.74 -20.27
N GLY A 150 3.00 -2.32 -21.40
CA GLY A 150 3.45 -1.15 -22.17
C GLY A 150 3.71 -1.54 -23.62
N SER A 151 3.69 -0.57 -24.52
CA SER A 151 4.09 -0.76 -25.90
C SER A 151 5.61 -0.81 -25.97
N THR A 152 6.18 -1.83 -26.59
CA THR A 152 7.62 -1.89 -26.88
C THR A 152 8.01 -0.77 -27.86
N LEU A 153 9.29 -0.38 -27.94
CA LEU A 153 9.74 0.60 -28.93
C LEU A 153 9.48 0.14 -30.38
N ALA A 154 9.42 -1.16 -30.61
CA ALA A 154 9.10 -1.75 -31.92
C ALA A 154 7.61 -1.56 -32.29
N ASP A 155 6.71 -1.72 -31.32
CA ASP A 155 5.25 -1.63 -31.52
C ASP A 155 4.72 -0.19 -31.37
N LEU A 156 5.46 0.67 -30.67
CA LEU A 156 5.04 2.01 -30.34
C LEU A 156 4.73 2.89 -31.57
N PRO A 157 5.44 2.80 -32.73
CA PRO A 157 5.06 3.55 -33.92
C PRO A 157 3.63 3.25 -34.41
N ALA A 158 3.22 1.97 -34.35
CA ALA A 158 1.86 1.58 -34.73
C ALA A 158 0.83 2.13 -33.74
N LEU A 159 1.08 2.03 -32.43
CA LEU A 159 0.22 2.62 -31.42
C LEU A 159 0.15 4.13 -31.54
N ALA A 160 1.28 4.81 -31.74
CA ALA A 160 1.34 6.27 -31.91
C ALA A 160 0.53 6.74 -33.14
N SER A 161 0.61 6.01 -34.26
CA SER A 161 -0.23 6.29 -35.44
C SER A 161 -1.71 6.15 -35.13
N ALA A 162 -2.11 5.08 -34.44
CA ALA A 162 -3.51 4.85 -34.05
C ALA A 162 -4.02 5.94 -33.08
N VAL A 163 -3.21 6.32 -32.08
CA VAL A 163 -3.53 7.41 -31.11
C VAL A 163 -3.70 8.74 -31.86
N ARG A 164 -2.81 9.07 -32.83
CA ARG A 164 -2.95 10.26 -33.64
C ARG A 164 -4.25 10.29 -34.42
N MET A 165 -4.64 9.17 -35.04
CA MET A 165 -5.92 9.06 -35.76
C MET A 165 -7.10 9.27 -34.82
N ALA A 166 -7.13 8.58 -33.69
CA ALA A 166 -8.20 8.72 -32.68
C ALA A 166 -8.30 10.14 -32.12
N ARG A 167 -7.16 10.82 -31.90
CA ARG A 167 -7.14 12.22 -31.49
C ARG A 167 -7.71 13.14 -32.57
N ASN A 168 -7.36 12.94 -33.85
CA ASN A 168 -7.88 13.75 -34.97
C ASN A 168 -9.38 13.54 -35.17
N GLU A 169 -9.92 12.36 -34.85
CA GLU A 169 -11.34 12.08 -34.81
C GLU A 169 -12.05 12.65 -33.56
N GLY A 170 -11.31 13.24 -32.62
CA GLY A 170 -11.88 13.80 -31.38
C GLY A 170 -12.24 12.77 -30.31
N LEU A 171 -11.83 11.49 -30.46
CA LEU A 171 -12.18 10.39 -29.59
C LEU A 171 -11.31 10.31 -28.34
N VAL A 172 -10.05 10.77 -28.44
CA VAL A 172 -9.12 10.71 -27.32
C VAL A 172 -8.37 12.03 -27.11
N GLU A 173 -7.97 12.27 -25.87
CA GLU A 173 -7.04 13.30 -25.45
C GLU A 173 -5.85 12.62 -24.77
N VAL A 174 -4.63 12.98 -25.17
CA VAL A 174 -3.42 12.38 -24.62
C VAL A 174 -2.91 13.24 -23.47
N ILE A 175 -3.18 12.81 -22.24
CA ILE A 175 -2.79 13.48 -21.02
C ILE A 175 -1.33 13.17 -20.68
N GLY A 176 -0.92 11.90 -20.77
CA GLY A 176 0.40 11.49 -20.34
C GLY A 176 1.07 10.43 -21.20
N ALA A 177 2.40 10.34 -21.03
CA ALA A 177 3.20 9.18 -21.38
C ALA A 177 3.91 8.67 -20.12
N TRP A 178 3.98 7.34 -19.94
CA TRP A 178 4.51 6.78 -18.72
C TRP A 178 5.15 5.41 -18.87
N SER A 179 5.96 5.07 -17.87
CA SER A 179 6.51 3.74 -17.70
C SER A 179 6.73 3.43 -16.21
N HIS A 180 7.51 2.39 -15.92
CA HIS A 180 7.83 1.98 -14.56
C HIS A 180 9.23 1.40 -14.49
N LEU A 181 9.98 1.78 -13.48
CA LEU A 181 11.34 1.29 -13.23
C LEU A 181 11.29 -0.10 -12.59
N SER A 182 12.20 -0.98 -12.97
CA SER A 182 12.23 -2.37 -12.48
C SER A 182 13.20 -2.60 -11.32
N ARG A 183 14.26 -1.77 -11.19
CA ARG A 183 15.34 -1.91 -10.21
C ARG A 183 15.76 -0.57 -9.61
N ALA A 184 14.83 0.36 -9.43
CA ALA A 184 15.12 1.67 -8.87
C ALA A 184 15.43 1.65 -7.36
N ASP A 185 15.19 0.52 -6.71
CA ASP A 185 15.52 0.21 -5.32
C ASP A 185 16.88 -0.49 -5.15
N ASP A 186 17.49 -0.90 -6.24
CA ASP A 186 18.78 -1.60 -6.25
C ASP A 186 19.95 -0.58 -6.40
N PRO A 187 20.77 -0.36 -5.36
CA PRO A 187 21.87 0.60 -5.38
C PRO A 187 23.12 0.08 -6.10
N SER A 188 23.13 -1.17 -6.59
CA SER A 188 24.25 -1.74 -7.32
C SER A 188 24.51 -1.03 -8.63
N ASP A 189 25.72 -1.21 -9.20
CA ASP A 189 26.04 -0.71 -10.55
C ASP A 189 25.07 -1.25 -11.61
N GLU A 190 24.61 -2.50 -11.46
CA GLU A 190 23.63 -3.11 -12.36
C GLU A 190 22.24 -2.45 -12.19
N GLY A 191 21.81 -2.15 -10.97
CA GLY A 191 20.57 -1.46 -10.68
C GLY A 191 20.56 -0.04 -11.27
N ASN A 192 21.65 0.70 -11.07
CA ASN A 192 21.83 2.04 -11.63
C ASN A 192 21.88 2.00 -13.17
N ALA A 193 22.58 1.04 -13.77
CA ALA A 193 22.62 0.86 -15.21
C ALA A 193 21.23 0.49 -15.78
N SER A 194 20.48 -0.35 -15.07
CA SER A 194 19.09 -0.68 -15.43
C SER A 194 18.22 0.57 -15.44
N THR A 195 18.27 1.39 -14.38
CA THR A 195 17.50 2.64 -14.29
C THR A 195 17.88 3.62 -15.40
N ALA A 196 19.17 3.82 -15.67
CA ALA A 196 19.63 4.65 -16.78
C ALA A 196 19.11 4.15 -18.14
N SER A 197 19.09 2.82 -18.35
CA SER A 197 18.53 2.21 -19.56
C SER A 197 17.01 2.47 -19.68
N HIS A 198 16.26 2.35 -18.58
CA HIS A 198 14.83 2.70 -18.55
C HIS A 198 14.58 4.17 -18.95
N VAL A 199 15.39 5.10 -18.45
CA VAL A 199 15.32 6.53 -18.83
C VAL A 199 15.58 6.70 -20.33
N GLN A 200 16.64 6.08 -20.87
CA GLN A 200 16.94 6.16 -22.32
C GLN A 200 15.80 5.60 -23.19
N PHE A 201 15.25 4.45 -22.84
CA PHE A 201 14.14 3.86 -23.58
C PHE A 201 12.86 4.71 -23.46
N PHE A 202 12.63 5.33 -22.30
CA PHE A 202 11.50 6.22 -22.11
C PHE A 202 11.63 7.48 -23.00
N GLU A 203 12.80 8.11 -23.05
CA GLU A 203 13.07 9.25 -23.92
C GLU A 203 12.93 8.87 -25.41
N ALA A 204 13.45 7.71 -25.82
CA ALA A 204 13.27 7.20 -27.17
C ALA A 204 11.79 7.01 -27.52
N GLY A 205 11.00 6.45 -26.60
CA GLY A 205 9.56 6.29 -26.76
C GLY A 205 8.82 7.64 -26.84
N CYS A 206 9.18 8.60 -26.00
CA CYS A 206 8.64 9.97 -26.11
C CYS A 206 8.99 10.63 -27.45
N ALA A 207 10.19 10.40 -27.99
CA ALA A 207 10.58 10.88 -29.31
C ALA A 207 9.73 10.26 -30.44
N ILE A 208 9.40 8.94 -30.36
CA ILE A 208 8.50 8.28 -31.31
C ILE A 208 7.10 8.92 -31.26
N LEU A 209 6.56 9.17 -30.06
CA LEU A 209 5.28 9.87 -29.90
C LEU A 209 5.34 11.28 -30.53
N ALA A 210 6.41 12.03 -30.27
CA ALA A 210 6.60 13.37 -30.81
C ALA A 210 6.68 13.37 -32.34
N GLN A 211 7.35 12.38 -32.96
CA GLN A 211 7.39 12.22 -34.43
C GLN A 211 5.99 11.96 -35.01
N ALA A 212 5.12 11.27 -34.28
CA ALA A 212 3.71 11.10 -34.64
C ALA A 212 2.85 12.37 -34.37
N GLY A 213 3.45 13.46 -33.91
CA GLY A 213 2.75 14.70 -33.54
C GLY A 213 2.00 14.62 -32.20
N ILE A 214 2.36 13.66 -31.33
CA ILE A 214 1.80 13.51 -29.99
C ILE A 214 2.80 14.07 -28.98
N ARG A 215 2.39 15.09 -28.24
CA ARG A 215 3.17 15.72 -27.16
C ARG A 215 2.33 15.67 -25.89
N PRO A 216 2.48 14.61 -25.04
CA PRO A 216 1.76 14.52 -23.78
C PRO A 216 2.11 15.71 -22.88
N GLU A 217 1.13 16.15 -22.10
CA GLU A 217 1.35 17.21 -21.10
C GLU A 217 2.21 16.71 -19.94
N LEU A 218 2.05 15.42 -19.58
CA LEU A 218 2.70 14.79 -18.44
C LEU A 218 3.55 13.61 -18.87
N ARG A 219 4.78 13.57 -18.40
CA ARG A 219 5.65 12.39 -18.48
C ARG A 219 5.90 11.89 -17.07
N HIS A 220 5.74 10.59 -16.82
CA HIS A 220 5.93 10.03 -15.48
C HIS A 220 6.55 8.63 -15.50
N LEU A 221 7.65 8.48 -14.79
CA LEU A 221 8.42 7.24 -14.72
C LEU A 221 8.59 6.74 -13.27
N SER A 222 8.93 7.63 -12.34
CA SER A 222 9.28 7.32 -10.95
C SER A 222 8.10 6.91 -10.08
N ALA A 223 8.26 5.79 -9.36
CA ALA A 223 7.54 5.46 -8.14
C ALA A 223 8.41 5.82 -6.92
N THR A 224 8.10 5.35 -5.71
CA THR A 224 8.79 5.79 -4.47
C THR A 224 10.31 5.70 -4.57
N SER A 225 10.88 4.58 -5.03
CA SER A 225 12.34 4.43 -5.18
C SER A 225 12.91 5.48 -6.15
N GLY A 226 12.24 5.66 -7.30
CA GLY A 226 12.63 6.68 -8.27
C GLY A 226 12.51 8.11 -7.73
N ILE A 227 11.52 8.39 -6.87
CA ILE A 227 11.38 9.68 -6.19
C ILE A 227 12.58 9.95 -5.29
N LEU A 228 12.97 8.95 -4.51
CA LEU A 228 14.00 9.11 -3.47
C LEU A 228 15.42 9.10 -4.03
N TRP A 229 15.70 8.28 -5.03
CA TRP A 229 17.08 7.97 -5.43
C TRP A 229 17.45 8.30 -6.88
N HIS A 230 16.45 8.65 -7.75
CA HIS A 230 16.67 8.86 -9.19
C HIS A 230 16.04 10.16 -9.70
N PRO A 231 16.61 11.34 -9.35
CA PRO A 231 16.04 12.63 -9.74
C PRO A 231 15.95 12.82 -11.26
N GLU A 232 16.81 12.17 -12.04
CA GLU A 232 16.77 12.18 -13.51
C GLU A 232 15.51 11.53 -14.09
N ALA A 233 14.78 10.75 -13.31
CA ALA A 233 13.56 10.05 -13.72
C ALA A 233 12.26 10.71 -13.19
N HIS A 234 12.31 11.87 -12.56
CA HIS A 234 11.12 12.52 -11.97
C HIS A 234 10.15 13.00 -13.04
N TYR A 235 10.65 13.61 -14.09
CA TYR A 235 9.85 14.24 -15.15
C TYR A 235 8.79 15.22 -14.60
N ASP A 236 7.58 15.22 -15.21
CA ASP A 236 6.53 16.19 -14.88
C ASP A 236 5.67 15.70 -13.69
N MET A 237 5.58 14.37 -13.47
CA MET A 237 4.80 13.77 -12.39
C MET A 237 5.53 12.57 -11.80
N VAL A 238 5.44 12.44 -10.46
CA VAL A 238 5.90 11.27 -9.71
C VAL A 238 4.73 10.55 -9.05
N ARG A 239 4.88 9.24 -8.79
CA ARG A 239 3.84 8.38 -8.26
C ARG A 239 4.20 7.87 -6.87
N ALA A 240 3.71 8.57 -5.84
CA ALA A 240 3.91 8.20 -4.44
C ALA A 240 3.14 6.91 -4.12
N GLY A 241 3.86 5.82 -3.87
CA GLY A 241 3.32 4.53 -3.44
C GLY A 241 3.71 4.26 -1.99
N ILE A 242 4.52 3.22 -1.76
CA ILE A 242 4.84 2.71 -0.42
C ILE A 242 5.38 3.79 0.54
N GLY A 243 6.15 4.75 0.05
CA GLY A 243 6.66 5.84 0.87
C GLY A 243 5.58 6.73 1.45
N MET A 244 4.44 6.91 0.77
CA MET A 244 3.30 7.65 1.30
C MET A 244 2.74 6.98 2.56
N TYR A 245 2.84 5.65 2.66
CA TYR A 245 2.40 4.87 3.83
C TYR A 245 3.47 4.78 4.93
N GLY A 246 4.60 5.48 4.75
CA GLY A 246 5.67 5.56 5.74
C GLY A 246 6.58 4.34 5.79
N LEU A 247 6.66 3.61 4.69
CA LEU A 247 7.51 2.43 4.55
C LEU A 247 8.60 2.66 3.51
N SER A 248 9.80 2.15 3.76
CA SER A 248 10.89 2.19 2.79
C SER A 248 10.60 1.27 1.60
N PRO A 249 10.93 1.68 0.37
CA PRO A 249 10.86 0.78 -0.77
C PRO A 249 11.90 -0.35 -0.71
N ASP A 250 13.05 -0.11 -0.09
CA ASP A 250 14.05 -1.11 0.29
C ASP A 250 14.70 -0.73 1.64
N PRO A 251 14.31 -1.41 2.75
CA PRO A 251 14.87 -1.15 4.06
C PRO A 251 16.35 -1.50 4.21
N ALA A 252 16.92 -2.31 3.30
CA ALA A 252 18.34 -2.62 3.31
C ALA A 252 19.20 -1.45 2.77
N VAL A 253 18.59 -0.61 1.93
CA VAL A 253 19.24 0.62 1.40
C VAL A 253 19.12 1.76 2.39
N ALA A 254 17.89 2.03 2.86
CA ALA A 254 17.63 3.05 3.87
C ALA A 254 16.36 2.70 4.64
N SER A 255 16.36 2.83 5.96
CA SER A 255 15.16 2.64 6.77
C SER A 255 14.14 3.74 6.52
N ALA A 256 12.87 3.52 6.88
CA ALA A 256 11.84 4.56 6.79
C ALA A 256 12.25 5.82 7.58
N SER A 257 12.84 5.66 8.76
CA SER A 257 13.31 6.78 9.59
C SER A 257 14.46 7.55 8.95
N ASP A 258 15.42 6.89 8.30
CA ASP A 258 16.51 7.56 7.57
C ASP A 258 15.97 8.42 6.41
N LEU A 259 14.86 8.00 5.84
CA LEU A 259 14.16 8.72 4.77
C LEU A 259 13.21 9.82 5.30
N GLY A 260 13.10 9.98 6.63
CA GLY A 260 12.16 10.90 7.25
C GLY A 260 10.70 10.48 7.13
N LEU A 261 10.45 9.21 6.84
CA LEU A 261 9.11 8.63 6.71
C LEU A 261 8.64 8.02 8.03
N ARG A 262 7.34 8.10 8.31
CA ARG A 262 6.70 7.57 9.51
C ARG A 262 5.60 6.58 9.13
N PRO A 263 5.65 5.29 9.61
CA PRO A 263 4.59 4.32 9.33
C PRO A 263 3.21 4.85 9.70
N ALA A 264 2.28 4.75 8.74
CA ALA A 264 0.92 5.26 8.94
C ALA A 264 0.00 4.25 9.60
N MET A 265 0.33 2.95 9.59
CA MET A 265 -0.51 1.89 10.14
C MET A 265 0.10 1.23 11.35
N THR A 266 -0.73 1.02 12.39
CA THR A 266 -0.43 0.15 13.53
C THR A 266 -1.46 -0.97 13.59
N LEU A 267 -1.03 -2.24 13.49
CA LEU A 267 -1.89 -3.40 13.67
C LEU A 267 -1.83 -3.90 15.10
N GLN A 268 -2.98 -3.95 15.78
CA GLN A 268 -3.07 -4.36 17.18
C GLN A 268 -4.29 -5.25 17.47
N ALA A 269 -4.14 -6.09 18.48
CA ALA A 269 -5.20 -6.94 19.01
C ALA A 269 -5.01 -7.19 20.52
N PRO A 270 -6.07 -7.46 21.31
CA PRO A 270 -5.93 -7.83 22.71
C PRO A 270 -5.54 -9.30 22.86
N LEU A 271 -4.91 -9.64 23.98
CA LEU A 271 -4.80 -11.04 24.41
C LEU A 271 -6.18 -11.60 24.79
N THR A 272 -6.51 -12.77 24.26
CA THR A 272 -7.76 -13.47 24.60
C THR A 272 -7.56 -14.59 25.63
N SER A 273 -6.32 -15.03 25.81
CA SER A 273 -5.96 -16.01 26.83
C SER A 273 -4.51 -15.82 27.25
N VAL A 274 -4.26 -15.99 28.54
CA VAL A 274 -2.91 -16.08 29.13
C VAL A 274 -2.85 -17.29 30.00
N LYS A 275 -1.88 -18.19 29.79
CA LYS A 275 -1.74 -19.44 30.57
C LYS A 275 -0.30 -19.88 30.67
N VAL A 276 -0.04 -20.77 31.61
CA VAL A 276 1.23 -21.48 31.72
C VAL A 276 1.15 -22.80 30.97
N ILE A 277 2.23 -23.15 30.32
CA ILE A 277 2.51 -24.47 29.74
C ILE A 277 3.78 -25.03 30.35
N GLU A 278 3.84 -26.35 30.51
CA GLU A 278 5.01 -27.02 31.08
C GLU A 278 6.13 -27.20 30.07
N GLU A 279 7.33 -27.50 30.56
CA GLU A 279 8.47 -27.84 29.71
C GLU A 279 8.10 -28.97 28.72
N ASP A 280 8.67 -28.93 27.54
CA ASP A 280 8.44 -29.85 26.41
C ASP A 280 6.98 -29.89 25.91
N THR A 281 6.12 -28.95 26.31
CA THR A 281 4.75 -28.86 25.77
C THR A 281 4.79 -28.31 24.36
N PRO A 282 4.19 -29.00 23.36
CA PRO A 282 4.11 -28.48 22.00
C PRO A 282 3.10 -27.33 21.89
N ALA A 283 3.41 -26.29 21.11
CA ALA A 283 2.51 -25.20 20.79
C ALA A 283 1.98 -25.29 19.34
N SER A 284 0.66 -25.10 19.19
CA SER A 284 -0.05 -25.03 17.91
C SER A 284 0.08 -26.29 17.04
N TYR A 285 -0.39 -26.19 15.78
CA TYR A 285 -0.43 -27.31 14.83
C TYR A 285 0.96 -27.86 14.52
N GLY A 286 1.09 -29.20 14.61
CA GLY A 286 2.30 -29.94 14.29
C GLY A 286 3.42 -29.80 15.31
N GLY A 287 3.21 -29.09 16.43
CA GLY A 287 4.18 -28.95 17.52
C GLY A 287 5.56 -28.51 17.04
N THR A 288 5.62 -27.58 16.08
CA THR A 288 6.88 -27.11 15.48
C THR A 288 7.74 -26.29 16.44
N TRP A 289 7.17 -25.85 17.53
CA TRP A 289 7.84 -25.28 18.69
C TRP A 289 7.42 -26.03 19.94
N ARG A 290 8.37 -26.30 20.81
CA ARG A 290 8.15 -26.89 22.12
C ARG A 290 8.69 -25.99 23.17
N SER A 291 8.00 -25.88 24.29
CA SER A 291 8.38 -25.02 25.39
C SER A 291 9.74 -25.45 25.96
N PRO A 292 10.79 -24.58 25.97
CA PRO A 292 12.10 -24.94 26.50
C PRO A 292 12.15 -25.01 28.02
N SER A 293 11.10 -24.57 28.70
CA SER A 293 10.90 -24.61 30.16
C SER A 293 9.42 -24.37 30.45
N ARG A 294 9.03 -24.41 31.72
CA ARG A 294 7.72 -23.92 32.15
C ARG A 294 7.57 -22.44 31.83
N ARG A 295 6.56 -22.05 31.00
CA ARG A 295 6.45 -20.67 30.40
C ARG A 295 5.02 -20.15 30.37
N TRP A 296 4.91 -18.84 30.47
CA TRP A 296 3.70 -18.13 30.11
C TRP A 296 3.56 -18.02 28.59
N VAL A 297 2.36 -18.25 28.09
CA VAL A 297 2.00 -18.03 26.69
C VAL A 297 0.71 -17.21 26.60
N GLY A 298 0.63 -16.36 25.58
CA GLY A 298 -0.54 -15.55 25.26
C GLY A 298 -1.18 -15.99 23.95
N LEU A 299 -2.50 -15.90 23.86
CA LEU A 299 -3.26 -16.17 22.63
C LEU A 299 -3.75 -14.86 22.03
N VAL A 300 -3.40 -14.61 20.78
CA VAL A 300 -3.77 -13.42 20.00
C VAL A 300 -4.83 -13.83 18.96
N PRO A 301 -5.99 -13.14 18.89
CA PRO A 301 -7.11 -13.49 18.01
C PRO A 301 -6.93 -12.95 16.59
N LEU A 302 -5.82 -13.27 15.96
CA LEU A 302 -5.48 -12.97 14.58
C LEU A 302 -4.82 -14.17 13.93
N GLY A 303 -5.12 -14.42 12.67
CA GLY A 303 -4.52 -15.51 11.92
C GLY A 303 -4.43 -15.25 10.41
N TYR A 304 -4.19 -16.30 9.64
CA TYR A 304 -3.98 -16.12 8.19
C TYR A 304 -5.27 -15.74 7.44
N ALA A 305 -6.45 -15.94 8.00
CA ALA A 305 -7.70 -15.42 7.44
C ALA A 305 -7.85 -13.90 7.60
N ASP A 306 -7.03 -13.29 8.47
CA ASP A 306 -6.94 -11.84 8.67
C ASP A 306 -5.82 -11.21 7.85
N GLY A 307 -5.02 -12.02 7.14
CA GLY A 307 -3.87 -11.56 6.39
C GLY A 307 -2.53 -11.78 7.09
N ILE A 308 -2.50 -12.39 8.28
CA ILE A 308 -1.26 -12.71 8.98
C ILE A 308 -0.54 -13.87 8.28
N LEU A 309 0.71 -13.64 7.87
CA LEU A 309 1.48 -14.62 7.12
C LEU A 309 1.77 -15.87 7.95
N ARG A 310 1.40 -17.05 7.42
CA ARG A 310 1.71 -18.32 8.06
C ARG A 310 3.23 -18.59 8.12
N SER A 311 4.00 -18.02 7.20
CA SER A 311 5.47 -18.07 7.20
C SER A 311 6.11 -17.27 8.34
N GLY A 312 5.37 -16.36 9.00
CA GLY A 312 5.79 -15.68 10.23
C GLY A 312 5.79 -16.56 11.48
N SER A 313 5.36 -17.86 11.36
CA SER A 313 5.39 -18.83 12.46
C SER A 313 6.78 -18.97 13.08
N ASN A 314 6.83 -19.16 14.41
CA ASN A 314 8.06 -19.39 15.18
C ASN A 314 9.09 -18.24 15.11
N GLY A 315 8.66 -16.99 14.97
CA GLY A 315 9.65 -15.92 14.96
C GLY A 315 9.14 -14.51 14.71
N ALA A 316 7.98 -14.32 14.06
CA ALA A 316 7.51 -12.96 13.80
C ALA A 316 7.36 -12.17 15.10
N PRO A 317 7.94 -10.95 15.17
CA PRO A 317 7.98 -10.17 16.40
C PRO A 317 6.61 -9.55 16.71
N VAL A 318 6.36 -9.36 18.01
CA VAL A 318 5.22 -8.58 18.51
C VAL A 318 5.66 -7.76 19.73
N LEU A 319 4.94 -6.68 20.02
CA LEU A 319 5.08 -5.91 21.24
C LEU A 319 3.90 -6.23 22.16
N VAL A 320 4.18 -6.66 23.37
CA VAL A 320 3.21 -6.79 24.47
C VAL A 320 3.14 -5.42 25.15
N ASN A 321 2.01 -4.74 24.97
CA ASN A 321 1.76 -3.41 25.52
C ASN A 321 0.80 -3.54 26.72
N THR A 322 1.37 -3.44 27.91
CA THR A 322 0.67 -3.53 29.20
C THR A 322 0.76 -2.19 29.94
N ASP A 323 0.11 -2.09 31.10
CA ASP A 323 0.29 -0.96 32.04
C ASP A 323 1.72 -0.91 32.64
N ARG A 324 2.55 -1.93 32.37
CA ARG A 324 3.96 -2.00 32.70
C ARG A 324 4.82 -1.58 31.49
N GLU A 325 6.14 -1.74 31.60
CA GLU A 325 7.05 -1.48 30.48
C GLU A 325 6.71 -2.43 29.30
N PRO A 326 6.51 -1.86 28.09
CA PRO A 326 6.25 -2.65 26.90
C PRO A 326 7.37 -3.63 26.60
N THR A 327 7.05 -4.88 26.27
CA THR A 327 8.04 -5.94 26.08
C THR A 327 7.92 -6.55 24.69
N ARG A 328 9.01 -6.59 23.94
CA ARG A 328 9.08 -7.31 22.66
C ARG A 328 9.18 -8.82 22.87
N THR A 329 8.42 -9.57 22.12
CA THR A 329 8.47 -11.04 22.07
C THR A 329 8.16 -11.52 20.64
N HIS A 330 7.85 -12.78 20.48
CA HIS A 330 7.63 -13.38 19.16
C HIS A 330 6.54 -14.47 19.19
N ILE A 331 6.07 -14.81 17.98
CA ILE A 331 5.14 -15.91 17.75
C ILE A 331 5.85 -17.24 17.99
N VAL A 332 5.18 -18.15 18.73
CA VAL A 332 5.61 -19.54 18.98
C VAL A 332 4.58 -20.53 18.42
N GLY A 333 5.07 -21.55 17.76
CA GLY A 333 4.24 -22.48 17.01
C GLY A 333 3.70 -21.87 15.70
N ARG A 334 2.84 -22.61 15.02
CA ARG A 334 2.28 -22.21 13.72
C ARG A 334 1.15 -21.20 13.90
N VAL A 335 1.14 -20.17 13.05
CA VAL A 335 -0.03 -19.30 12.89
C VAL A 335 -1.19 -20.13 12.36
N CYS A 336 -2.35 -20.04 13.04
CA CYS A 336 -3.59 -20.71 12.67
C CYS A 336 -4.47 -19.80 11.80
N MET A 337 -5.68 -20.25 11.46
CA MET A 337 -6.61 -19.48 10.64
C MET A 337 -7.00 -18.16 11.31
N ASP A 338 -7.34 -18.21 12.61
CA ASP A 338 -7.93 -17.09 13.35
C ASP A 338 -7.13 -16.68 14.59
N GLN A 339 -6.02 -17.39 14.89
CA GLN A 339 -5.27 -17.20 16.14
C GLN A 339 -3.80 -17.56 15.97
N PHE A 340 -2.94 -16.97 16.81
CA PHE A 340 -1.58 -17.42 17.03
C PHE A 340 -1.19 -17.29 18.51
N ILE A 341 -0.12 -17.98 18.89
CA ILE A 341 0.40 -18.01 20.26
C ILE A 341 1.69 -17.18 20.29
N ILE A 342 1.88 -16.42 21.37
CA ILE A 342 3.13 -15.70 21.65
C ILE A 342 3.77 -16.22 22.93
N ASP A 343 5.10 -16.14 23.01
CA ASP A 343 5.85 -16.42 24.21
C ASP A 343 5.82 -15.19 25.15
N LEU A 344 5.45 -15.38 26.39
CA LEU A 344 5.42 -14.34 27.41
C LEU A 344 6.55 -14.50 28.46
N GLY A 345 7.43 -15.48 28.27
CA GLY A 345 8.57 -15.69 29.14
C GLY A 345 8.41 -16.81 30.17
N PRO A 346 9.45 -17.07 30.98
CA PRO A 346 9.47 -18.15 31.96
C PRO A 346 8.44 -17.94 33.07
N ALA A 347 7.82 -19.03 33.54
CA ALA A 347 6.87 -19.01 34.63
C ALA A 347 7.51 -19.61 35.91
N SER A 348 7.51 -18.82 36.99
CA SER A 348 7.95 -19.26 38.33
C SER A 348 6.77 -19.34 39.28
N GLY A 349 6.78 -20.32 40.23
CA GLY A 349 5.76 -20.50 41.24
C GLY A 349 4.55 -21.37 40.79
N GLU A 350 3.59 -21.61 41.66
CA GLU A 350 2.35 -22.30 41.31
C GLU A 350 1.46 -21.40 40.45
N ALA A 351 1.05 -21.92 39.29
CA ALA A 351 0.07 -21.23 38.45
C ALA A 351 -1.32 -21.45 39.03
N SER A 352 -1.96 -20.40 39.47
CA SER A 352 -3.39 -20.46 39.77
C SER A 352 -4.18 -20.62 38.46
N LEU A 353 -5.17 -21.49 38.45
CA LEU A 353 -6.06 -21.77 37.33
C LEU A 353 -6.82 -20.51 36.84
N PRO A 354 -7.33 -20.51 35.60
CA PRO A 354 -7.73 -19.31 34.87
C PRO A 354 -9.00 -18.68 35.41
N THR A 355 -8.86 -17.68 36.26
CA THR A 355 -9.93 -16.74 36.62
C THR A 355 -9.74 -15.35 36.03
N GLY A 356 -9.22 -15.26 34.79
CA GLY A 356 -9.09 -13.99 34.05
C GLY A 356 -7.96 -13.06 34.50
N ARG A 357 -7.47 -13.13 35.74
CA ARG A 357 -6.28 -12.42 36.22
C ARG A 357 -5.38 -13.37 37.00
N THR A 358 -4.11 -13.40 36.58
CA THR A 358 -3.06 -14.19 37.25
C THR A 358 -2.05 -13.20 37.87
N GLU A 359 -1.96 -13.14 39.19
CA GLU A 359 -1.17 -12.12 39.92
C GLU A 359 0.29 -12.01 39.50
N ASN A 360 0.87 -13.11 38.98
CA ASN A 360 2.27 -13.17 38.59
C ASN A 360 2.49 -13.26 37.07
N ALA A 361 1.44 -13.16 36.25
CA ALA A 361 1.59 -13.19 34.80
C ALA A 361 2.24 -11.90 34.28
N PRO A 362 3.12 -12.00 33.26
CA PRO A 362 3.75 -10.81 32.65
C PRO A 362 2.77 -9.96 31.87
N ALA A 363 1.63 -10.55 31.44
CA ALA A 363 0.53 -9.90 30.78
C ALA A 363 -0.81 -10.51 31.21
N GLN A 364 -1.91 -9.80 30.95
CA GLN A 364 -3.28 -10.18 31.29
C GLN A 364 -4.15 -10.32 30.04
N VAL A 365 -5.27 -11.03 30.17
CA VAL A 365 -6.33 -11.01 29.14
C VAL A 365 -6.82 -9.57 28.98
N GLY A 366 -6.88 -9.10 27.72
CA GLY A 366 -7.23 -7.73 27.37
C GLY A 366 -6.04 -6.81 27.11
N ASP A 367 -4.82 -7.18 27.54
CA ASP A 367 -3.63 -6.39 27.22
C ASP A 367 -3.38 -6.35 25.72
N GLY A 368 -2.93 -5.21 25.24
CA GLY A 368 -2.71 -4.95 23.82
C GLY A 368 -1.48 -5.65 23.27
N ILE A 369 -1.61 -6.27 22.12
CA ILE A 369 -0.49 -6.78 21.34
C ILE A 369 -0.39 -5.97 20.07
N ILE A 370 0.78 -5.37 19.81
CA ILE A 370 1.07 -4.67 18.57
C ILE A 370 1.92 -5.58 17.69
N LEU A 371 1.42 -5.87 16.48
CA LEU A 371 2.12 -6.73 15.53
C LEU A 371 3.18 -5.91 14.77
N PHE A 372 2.78 -4.76 14.25
CA PHE A 372 3.69 -3.80 13.63
C PHE A 372 3.08 -2.38 13.73
N GLY A 373 3.93 -1.36 13.64
CA GLY A 373 3.50 0.04 13.75
C GLY A 373 4.67 1.01 13.77
N ASP A 374 4.45 2.16 14.41
CA ASP A 374 5.47 3.19 14.59
C ASP A 374 6.55 2.72 15.59
N PRO A 375 7.82 2.61 15.17
CA PRO A 375 8.91 2.17 16.03
C PRO A 375 9.18 3.13 17.20
N ALA A 376 8.75 4.39 17.12
CA ALA A 376 8.85 5.33 18.23
C ALA A 376 8.06 4.87 19.46
N THR A 377 7.07 3.99 19.29
CA THR A 377 6.29 3.36 20.37
C THR A 377 6.89 2.05 20.87
N GLY A 378 8.03 1.62 20.32
CA GLY A 378 8.62 0.30 20.56
C GLY A 378 8.04 -0.82 19.70
N ALA A 379 7.04 -0.53 18.85
CA ALA A 379 6.41 -1.50 17.97
C ALA A 379 7.42 -2.13 16.98
N PRO A 380 7.25 -3.40 16.60
CA PRO A 380 7.95 -3.95 15.45
C PRO A 380 7.60 -3.20 14.17
N LEU A 381 8.53 -3.16 13.22
CA LEU A 381 8.26 -2.67 11.87
C LEU A 381 7.60 -3.76 11.01
N ALA A 382 6.83 -3.33 10.00
CA ALA A 382 6.37 -4.23 8.94
C ALA A 382 7.55 -4.89 8.21
N ASP A 383 8.70 -4.24 8.17
CA ASP A 383 9.96 -4.76 7.61
C ASP A 383 10.51 -5.97 8.39
N GLU A 384 10.42 -5.94 9.73
CA GLU A 384 10.83 -7.06 10.58
C GLU A 384 9.93 -8.30 10.33
N TRP A 385 8.61 -8.07 10.17
CA TRP A 385 7.67 -9.11 9.78
C TRP A 385 7.96 -9.67 8.40
N ALA A 386 8.25 -8.79 7.43
CA ALA A 386 8.59 -9.17 6.07
C ALA A 386 9.87 -10.02 6.03
N SER A 387 10.91 -9.61 6.74
CA SER A 387 12.17 -10.36 6.85
C SER A 387 11.94 -11.75 7.44
N GLN A 388 11.21 -11.87 8.55
CA GLN A 388 10.89 -13.14 9.19
C GLN A 388 10.03 -14.05 8.30
N ALA A 389 9.14 -13.47 7.50
CA ALA A 389 8.24 -14.20 6.63
C ALA A 389 8.83 -14.51 5.23
N GLY A 390 10.01 -13.99 4.90
CA GLY A 390 10.64 -14.16 3.59
C GLY A 390 9.92 -13.40 2.47
N THR A 391 9.46 -12.18 2.75
CA THR A 391 8.72 -11.32 1.82
C THR A 391 9.13 -9.85 1.97
N ILE A 392 8.30 -8.93 1.47
CA ILE A 392 8.49 -7.48 1.53
C ILE A 392 7.37 -6.80 2.33
N ASN A 393 7.67 -5.61 2.89
CA ASN A 393 6.74 -4.82 3.71
C ASN A 393 5.43 -4.47 2.97
N TYR A 394 5.46 -4.32 1.65
CA TYR A 394 4.28 -4.14 0.81
C TYR A 394 3.25 -5.25 1.02
N GLU A 395 3.70 -6.51 1.04
CA GLU A 395 2.81 -7.66 1.24
C GLU A 395 2.23 -7.67 2.65
N ILE A 396 3.00 -7.29 3.66
CA ILE A 396 2.54 -7.26 5.06
C ILE A 396 1.31 -6.35 5.21
N VAL A 397 1.39 -5.12 4.69
CA VAL A 397 0.28 -4.15 4.86
C VAL A 397 -0.87 -4.38 3.90
N ALA A 398 -0.58 -4.74 2.62
CA ALA A 398 -1.61 -4.89 1.59
C ALA A 398 -2.49 -6.14 1.75
N ARG A 399 -2.09 -7.11 2.59
CA ARG A 399 -2.82 -8.37 2.80
C ARG A 399 -3.89 -8.32 3.87
N LEU A 400 -3.97 -7.26 4.65
CA LEU A 400 -4.93 -7.20 5.76
C LEU A 400 -6.37 -7.35 5.25
N GLY A 401 -7.06 -8.37 5.78
CA GLY A 401 -8.42 -8.70 5.39
C GLY A 401 -9.46 -7.70 5.89
N GLU A 402 -10.67 -7.81 5.33
CA GLU A 402 -11.81 -6.95 5.69
C GLU A 402 -12.31 -7.20 7.12
N ARG A 403 -11.95 -8.34 7.75
CA ARG A 403 -12.28 -8.64 9.14
C ARG A 403 -11.53 -7.75 10.15
N ILE A 404 -10.54 -6.99 9.72
CA ILE A 404 -9.81 -6.04 10.57
C ILE A 404 -10.37 -4.64 10.30
N PRO A 405 -11.15 -4.04 11.20
CA PRO A 405 -11.62 -2.67 11.05
C PRO A 405 -10.44 -1.68 11.01
N ARG A 406 -10.55 -0.66 10.14
CA ARG A 406 -9.62 0.47 10.10
C ARG A 406 -10.16 1.59 10.98
N LEU A 407 -9.34 2.03 11.92
CA LEU A 407 -9.62 3.18 12.78
C LEU A 407 -8.72 4.33 12.36
N TYR A 408 -9.31 5.42 11.93
CA TYR A 408 -8.56 6.58 11.45
C TYR A 408 -8.33 7.57 12.58
N ILE A 409 -7.07 8.04 12.70
CA ILE A 409 -6.64 9.09 13.63
C ILE A 409 -5.85 10.15 12.87
N GLY A 410 -5.61 11.32 13.49
CA GLY A 410 -4.86 12.39 12.84
C GLY A 410 -5.66 13.04 11.73
N THR A 411 -6.42 14.10 12.02
CA THR A 411 -7.09 14.90 11.00
C THR A 411 -6.08 15.78 10.28
N THR A 412 -6.25 15.99 8.97
CA THR A 412 -5.61 17.10 8.28
C THR A 412 -6.07 18.42 8.91
N ARG A 413 -5.16 19.37 9.14
CA ARG A 413 -5.26 20.62 9.96
C ARG A 413 -6.49 21.54 9.72
N ARG A 414 -7.56 21.11 9.07
CA ARG A 414 -8.72 21.96 8.76
C ARG A 414 -9.80 22.04 9.85
N GLU A 415 -9.78 21.23 10.91
CA GLU A 415 -10.77 21.34 11.99
C GLU A 415 -10.44 22.39 13.05
N GLU A 416 -9.20 22.87 13.15
CA GLU A 416 -8.82 23.90 14.14
C GLU A 416 -9.37 25.32 13.87
N ASN A 417 -10.00 25.57 12.72
CA ASN A 417 -10.55 26.88 12.37
C ASN A 417 -12.09 26.94 12.34
N ARG A 418 -12.78 26.02 12.97
CA ARG A 418 -14.24 26.05 13.16
C ARG A 418 -14.64 25.99 14.63
N SER A 419 -14.02 26.82 15.45
CA SER A 419 -14.52 27.12 16.80
C SER A 419 -14.77 28.62 16.94
#